data_d236c50f22de7ff067c0cdbe562e3706
#
_entry.id   d236c50f22de7ff067c0cdbe562e3706
#
_cell.length_a   1.000
_cell.length_b   1.000
_cell.length_c   1.000
_cell.angle_alpha   90.00
_cell.angle_beta   90.00
_cell.angle_gamma   90.00
#
_symmetry.space_group_name_H-M   'P 1'
#
loop_
_entity.id
_entity.type
_entity.pdbx_description
1 polymer ?
#
loop_
_entity_poly.entity_id
_entity_poly.type
_entity_poly.pdbx_seq_one_letter_code
_entity_poly.pdbx_strand_id
1 'polypeptide(L)'
;MLEEAITFIVESEKLKSVIRRSNPVGMTRHENSAEHSWSLALAATVLIPAVAPHLNELRILKMLLIHDLVEIDAGDTFCYGDQTGKEQREQGAAARIFGLLSPPISQELHEAWREFEAKETAESQIAN
;
A
#
# COMPACT_ATOMS: atom_id res chain seq x y z
N MET A 1 8.36 -8.84 -19.56
CA MET A 1 8.49 -7.50 -18.98
C MET A 1 7.18 -6.74 -19.01
N LEU A 2 6.63 -6.49 -20.18
CA LEU A 2 5.33 -5.83 -20.28
C LEU A 2 4.20 -6.70 -19.76
N GLU A 3 4.26 -8.00 -20.03
CA GLU A 3 3.23 -8.93 -19.59
C GLU A 3 3.15 -8.99 -18.06
N GLU A 4 4.28 -9.03 -17.38
CA GLU A 4 4.32 -9.06 -15.92
C GLU A 4 3.76 -7.75 -15.35
N ALA A 5 4.10 -6.62 -15.95
CA ALA A 5 3.58 -5.33 -15.51
C ALA A 5 2.07 -5.29 -15.64
N ILE A 6 1.53 -5.75 -16.76
CA ILE A 6 0.09 -5.79 -16.98
C ILE A 6 -0.60 -6.74 -15.99
N THR A 7 0.00 -7.91 -15.75
CA THR A 7 -0.54 -8.88 -14.79
C THR A 7 -0.62 -8.25 -13.40
N PHE A 8 0.42 -7.55 -12.99
CA PHE A 8 0.43 -6.85 -11.71
C PHE A 8 -0.67 -5.78 -11.63
N ILE A 9 -0.80 -4.96 -12.69
CA ILE A 9 -1.81 -3.90 -12.72
C ILE A 9 -3.21 -4.48 -12.63
N VAL A 10 -3.49 -5.57 -13.37
CA VAL A 10 -4.80 -6.24 -13.32
C VAL A 10 -5.06 -6.82 -11.93
N GLU A 11 -4.04 -7.43 -11.33
CA GLU A 11 -4.19 -7.98 -9.97
C GLU A 11 -4.47 -6.88 -8.96
N SER A 12 -3.85 -5.71 -9.11
CA SER A 12 -4.04 -4.60 -8.19
C SER A 12 -5.46 -4.05 -8.19
N GLU A 13 -6.23 -4.30 -9.26
CA GLU A 13 -7.64 -3.90 -9.31
C GLU A 13 -8.46 -4.54 -8.20
N LYS A 14 -8.05 -5.70 -7.70
CA LYS A 14 -8.73 -6.37 -6.60
C LYS A 14 -8.73 -5.55 -5.31
N LEU A 15 -7.83 -4.58 -5.18
CA LEU A 15 -7.81 -3.69 -4.01
C LEU A 15 -9.12 -2.90 -3.89
N LYS A 16 -9.79 -2.66 -5.02
CA LYS A 16 -11.10 -1.99 -5.04
C LYS A 16 -12.20 -2.80 -4.37
N SER A 17 -11.99 -4.10 -4.18
CA SER A 17 -12.93 -4.98 -3.48
C SER A 17 -12.63 -5.10 -1.99
N VAL A 18 -11.51 -4.57 -1.53
CA VAL A 18 -11.17 -4.61 -0.10
C VAL A 18 -11.83 -3.42 0.57
N ILE A 19 -12.87 -3.70 1.35
CA ILE A 19 -13.72 -2.66 1.96
C ILE A 19 -13.22 -2.33 3.35
N ARG A 20 -13.06 -1.04 3.62
CA ARG A 20 -12.66 -0.52 4.92
C ARG A 20 -13.90 -0.25 5.77
N ARG A 21 -13.69 -0.04 7.07
CA ARG A 21 -14.80 0.30 7.98
C ARG A 21 -15.14 1.77 8.01
N SER A 22 -14.23 2.62 7.52
CA SER A 22 -14.46 4.07 7.46
C SER A 22 -15.14 4.46 6.15
N ASN A 23 -15.78 5.63 6.16
CA ASN A 23 -16.42 6.19 4.99
C ASN A 23 -15.53 7.29 4.39
N PRO A 24 -15.56 7.47 3.05
CA PRO A 24 -14.95 8.66 2.46
C PRO A 24 -15.62 9.92 3.01
N VAL A 25 -14.87 11.03 3.06
CA VAL A 25 -15.38 12.29 3.58
C VAL A 25 -16.64 12.69 2.82
N GLY A 26 -17.71 12.96 3.56
CA GLY A 26 -18.98 13.40 2.98
C GLY A 26 -19.82 12.31 2.34
N MET A 27 -19.43 11.05 2.46
CA MET A 27 -20.16 9.94 1.85
C MET A 27 -20.72 8.99 2.92
N THR A 28 -21.79 8.27 2.54
CA THR A 28 -22.46 7.34 3.45
C THR A 28 -22.03 5.89 3.24
N ARG A 29 -21.25 5.60 2.20
CA ARG A 29 -20.74 4.25 1.92
C ARG A 29 -19.37 4.05 2.53
N HIS A 30 -18.98 2.79 2.73
CA HIS A 30 -17.62 2.46 3.16
C HIS A 30 -16.61 2.74 2.05
N GLU A 31 -15.40 3.13 2.48
CA GLU A 31 -14.28 3.36 1.58
C GLU A 31 -13.62 2.03 1.22
N ASN A 32 -13.24 1.85 -0.05
CA ASN A 32 -12.37 0.72 -0.39
C ASN A 32 -10.89 1.13 -0.26
N SER A 33 -10.01 0.11 -0.20
CA SER A 33 -8.59 0.37 0.06
C SER A 33 -7.89 1.10 -1.09
N ALA A 34 -8.36 0.92 -2.33
CA ALA A 34 -7.79 1.67 -3.46
C ALA A 34 -8.10 3.17 -3.34
N GLU A 35 -9.35 3.52 -3.00
CA GLU A 35 -9.72 4.93 -2.76
C GLU A 35 -8.91 5.53 -1.62
N HIS A 36 -8.72 4.77 -0.56
CA HIS A 36 -7.93 5.20 0.59
C HIS A 36 -6.48 5.50 0.18
N SER A 37 -5.87 4.59 -0.56
CA SER A 37 -4.49 4.78 -1.04
C SER A 37 -4.38 6.00 -1.95
N TRP A 38 -5.37 6.20 -2.84
CA TRP A 38 -5.41 7.37 -3.70
C TRP A 38 -5.49 8.66 -2.89
N SER A 39 -6.38 8.70 -1.88
CA SER A 39 -6.54 9.89 -1.03
C SER A 39 -5.26 10.21 -0.27
N LEU A 40 -4.57 9.19 0.24
CA LEU A 40 -3.31 9.38 0.96
C LEU A 40 -2.22 9.90 0.02
N ALA A 41 -2.14 9.36 -1.20
CA ALA A 41 -1.13 9.81 -2.17
C ALA A 41 -1.40 11.26 -2.60
N LEU A 42 -2.65 11.63 -2.79
CA LEU A 42 -3.00 13.01 -3.14
C LEU A 42 -2.67 13.95 -1.98
N ALA A 43 -3.02 13.57 -0.75
CA ALA A 43 -2.70 14.37 0.43
C ALA A 43 -1.18 14.58 0.54
N ALA A 44 -0.40 13.51 0.34
CA ALA A 44 1.06 13.61 0.40
C ALA A 44 1.60 14.54 -0.69
N THR A 45 1.05 14.47 -1.90
CA THR A 45 1.45 15.34 -3.00
C THR A 45 1.29 16.81 -2.65
N VAL A 46 0.23 17.15 -1.92
CA VAL A 46 -0.06 18.53 -1.53
C VAL A 46 0.72 18.94 -0.28
N LEU A 47 0.83 18.03 0.71
CA LEU A 47 1.34 18.39 2.04
C LEU A 47 2.87 18.26 2.16
N ILE A 48 3.49 17.27 1.55
CA ILE A 48 4.92 17.03 1.73
C ILE A 48 5.77 18.23 1.30
N PRO A 49 5.53 18.86 0.14
CA PRO A 49 6.31 20.06 -0.23
C PRO A 49 6.19 21.20 0.79
N ALA A 50 5.08 21.28 1.50
CA ALA A 50 4.84 22.35 2.47
C ALA A 50 5.43 22.04 3.85
N VAL A 51 5.31 20.78 4.33
CA VAL A 51 5.67 20.44 5.72
C VAL A 51 6.99 19.70 5.85
N ALA A 52 7.44 19.02 4.81
CA ALA A 52 8.66 18.21 4.87
C ALA A 52 9.36 18.17 3.51
N PRO A 53 9.74 19.33 2.94
CA PRO A 53 10.27 19.40 1.57
C PRO A 53 11.61 18.69 1.40
N HIS A 54 12.29 18.36 2.49
CA HIS A 54 13.59 17.66 2.45
C HIS A 54 13.44 16.14 2.30
N LEU A 55 12.23 15.60 2.44
CA LEU A 55 12.02 14.16 2.33
C LEU A 55 11.87 13.73 0.86
N ASN A 56 12.09 12.45 0.61
CA ASN A 56 11.95 11.87 -0.72
C ASN A 56 10.46 11.63 -1.01
N GLU A 57 9.84 12.61 -1.69
CA GLU A 57 8.41 12.58 -1.99
C GLU A 57 8.03 11.37 -2.85
N LEU A 58 8.83 11.06 -3.87
CA LEU A 58 8.54 9.93 -4.74
C LEU A 58 8.50 8.61 -3.95
N ARG A 59 9.43 8.46 -3.02
CA ARG A 59 9.48 7.27 -2.16
C ARG A 59 8.22 7.18 -1.30
N ILE A 60 7.80 8.29 -0.73
CA ILE A 60 6.57 8.35 0.08
C ILE A 60 5.35 7.97 -0.77
N LEU A 61 5.23 8.53 -1.96
CA LEU A 61 4.10 8.22 -2.85
C LEU A 61 4.07 6.74 -3.21
N LYS A 62 5.21 6.14 -3.52
CA LYS A 62 5.26 4.72 -3.83
C LYS A 62 4.82 3.87 -2.64
N MET A 63 5.29 4.20 -1.43
CA MET A 63 4.86 3.49 -0.23
C MET A 63 3.35 3.58 -0.03
N LEU A 64 2.78 4.76 -0.17
CA LEU A 64 1.35 4.96 0.03
C LEU A 64 0.52 4.20 -1.00
N LEU A 65 0.97 4.15 -2.25
CA LEU A 65 0.24 3.47 -3.31
C LEU A 65 0.26 1.95 -3.16
N ILE A 66 1.32 1.38 -2.58
CA ILE A 66 1.47 -0.08 -2.55
C ILE A 66 1.24 -0.70 -1.17
N HIS A 67 1.15 0.11 -0.10
CA HIS A 67 1.18 -0.43 1.25
C HIS A 67 0.01 -1.37 1.56
N ASP A 68 -1.16 -1.12 1.01
CA ASP A 68 -2.36 -1.92 1.27
C ASP A 68 -2.57 -3.05 0.26
N LEU A 69 -1.70 -3.19 -0.76
CA LEU A 69 -1.89 -4.25 -1.76
C LEU A 69 -1.88 -5.65 -1.12
N VAL A 70 -1.15 -5.83 -0.03
CA VAL A 70 -1.11 -7.11 0.68
C VAL A 70 -2.48 -7.54 1.19
N GLU A 71 -3.39 -6.60 1.39
CA GLU A 71 -4.74 -6.91 1.86
C GLU A 71 -5.56 -7.68 0.84
N ILE A 72 -5.17 -7.69 -0.43
CA ILE A 72 -5.82 -8.49 -1.46
C ILE A 72 -5.86 -9.96 -1.03
N ASP A 73 -4.75 -10.46 -0.47
CA ASP A 73 -4.66 -11.84 0.01
C ASP A 73 -4.93 -11.96 1.50
N ALA A 74 -4.34 -11.06 2.29
CA ALA A 74 -4.42 -11.14 3.74
C ALA A 74 -5.78 -10.70 4.28
N GLY A 75 -6.50 -9.91 3.50
CA GLY A 75 -7.77 -9.35 3.89
C GLY A 75 -7.62 -8.31 4.99
N ASP A 76 -8.75 -7.73 5.39
CA ASP A 76 -8.79 -6.84 6.52
C ASP A 76 -8.65 -7.68 7.79
N THR A 77 -7.49 -7.64 8.41
CA THR A 77 -7.17 -8.45 9.58
C THR A 77 -7.82 -7.95 10.85
N PHE A 78 -8.62 -6.91 10.75
CA PHE A 78 -9.28 -6.31 11.90
C PHE A 78 -10.22 -7.28 12.61
N CYS A 79 -10.77 -8.25 11.91
CA CYS A 79 -11.96 -8.94 12.36
C CYS A 79 -11.75 -9.98 13.46
N TYR A 80 -10.59 -10.60 13.59
CA TYR A 80 -10.54 -11.83 14.39
C TYR A 80 -9.40 -11.95 15.37
N GLY A 81 -8.71 -10.87 15.66
CA GLY A 81 -7.80 -10.81 16.81
C GLY A 81 -6.59 -11.73 16.79
N ASP A 82 -6.42 -12.56 15.75
CA ASP A 82 -5.24 -13.41 15.67
C ASP A 82 -4.09 -12.63 15.06
N GLN A 83 -3.33 -11.99 15.93
CA GLN A 83 -2.18 -11.21 15.53
C GLN A 83 -0.98 -12.06 15.13
N THR A 84 -0.94 -13.32 15.60
CA THR A 84 0.24 -14.16 15.38
C THR A 84 0.39 -14.61 13.92
N GLY A 85 -0.70 -14.80 13.21
CA GLY A 85 -0.64 -15.16 11.79
C GLY A 85 -0.61 -13.99 10.84
N LYS A 86 -0.87 -12.78 11.33
CA LYS A 86 -1.05 -11.60 10.49
C LYS A 86 0.23 -11.26 9.72
N GLU A 87 1.35 -11.17 10.42
CA GLU A 87 2.62 -10.80 9.80
C GLU A 87 3.02 -11.79 8.72
N GLN A 88 2.86 -13.09 9.00
CA GLN A 88 3.19 -14.12 8.02
C GLN A 88 2.28 -14.06 6.80
N ARG A 89 0.99 -13.80 7.01
CA ARG A 89 0.04 -13.66 5.90
C ARG A 89 0.39 -12.47 5.03
N GLU A 90 0.74 -11.35 5.66
CA GLU A 90 1.13 -10.14 4.93
C GLU A 90 2.43 -10.34 4.17
N GLN A 91 3.41 -11.00 4.77
CA GLN A 91 4.67 -11.29 4.07
C GLN A 91 4.46 -12.24 2.89
N GLY A 92 3.61 -13.24 3.04
CA GLY A 92 3.25 -14.14 1.95
C GLY A 92 2.54 -13.41 0.82
N ALA A 93 1.61 -12.53 1.16
CA ALA A 93 0.89 -11.72 0.18
C ALA A 93 1.85 -10.80 -0.57
N ALA A 94 2.77 -10.16 0.14
CA ALA A 94 3.75 -9.28 -0.48
C ALA A 94 4.64 -10.05 -1.46
N ALA A 95 5.12 -11.23 -1.05
CA ALA A 95 5.95 -12.06 -1.92
C ALA A 95 5.21 -12.45 -3.19
N ARG A 96 3.93 -12.83 -3.08
CA ARG A 96 3.13 -13.20 -4.24
C ARG A 96 2.87 -12.01 -5.16
N ILE A 97 2.39 -10.92 -4.60
CA ILE A 97 1.93 -9.77 -5.40
C ILE A 97 3.10 -9.05 -6.06
N PHE A 98 4.14 -8.71 -5.29
CA PHE A 98 5.29 -8.02 -5.87
C PHE A 98 6.12 -8.97 -6.74
N GLY A 99 6.05 -10.27 -6.48
CA GLY A 99 6.67 -11.29 -7.31
C GLY A 99 6.06 -11.45 -8.69
N LEU A 100 4.88 -10.87 -8.95
CA LEU A 100 4.29 -10.85 -10.30
C LEU A 100 5.10 -9.97 -11.25
N LEU A 101 5.83 -9.01 -10.71
CA LEU A 101 6.66 -8.11 -11.49
C LEU A 101 8.04 -8.72 -11.71
N SER A 102 8.70 -8.33 -12.80
CA SER A 102 10.09 -8.69 -13.02
C SER A 102 11.03 -7.69 -12.35
N PRO A 103 12.26 -8.14 -11.97
CA PRO A 103 13.25 -7.21 -11.43
C PRO A 103 13.64 -6.16 -12.49
N PRO A 104 14.04 -4.93 -12.10
CA PRO A 104 14.24 -4.49 -10.72
C PRO A 104 13.00 -3.93 -10.02
N ILE A 105 11.89 -3.71 -10.74
CA ILE A 105 10.73 -3.07 -10.14
C ILE A 105 10.08 -3.92 -9.04
N SER A 106 10.10 -5.26 -9.18
CA SER A 106 9.57 -6.13 -8.13
C SER A 106 10.30 -5.92 -6.81
N GLN A 107 11.62 -5.81 -6.88
CA GLN A 107 12.44 -5.57 -5.70
C GLN A 107 12.20 -4.20 -5.11
N GLU A 108 12.09 -3.18 -5.96
CA GLU A 108 11.86 -1.81 -5.52
C GLU A 108 10.54 -1.69 -4.75
N LEU A 109 9.47 -2.24 -5.28
CA LEU A 109 8.16 -2.13 -4.62
C LEU A 109 8.08 -3.01 -3.38
N HIS A 110 8.69 -4.18 -3.39
CA HIS A 110 8.73 -5.04 -2.21
C HIS A 110 9.51 -4.35 -1.08
N GLU A 111 10.62 -3.70 -1.40
CA GLU A 111 11.40 -2.95 -0.41
C GLU A 111 10.63 -1.74 0.09
N ALA A 112 9.88 -1.05 -0.77
CA ALA A 112 9.03 0.06 -0.35
C ALA A 112 7.98 -0.41 0.66
N TRP A 113 7.39 -1.57 0.45
CA TRP A 113 6.46 -2.14 1.41
C TRP A 113 7.14 -2.46 2.74
N ARG A 114 8.32 -3.07 2.70
CA ARG A 114 9.09 -3.35 3.93
C ARG A 114 9.45 -2.08 4.68
N GLU A 115 9.86 -1.05 3.95
CA GLU A 115 10.17 0.25 4.55
C GLU A 115 8.96 0.85 5.26
N PHE A 116 7.80 0.79 4.60
CA PHE A 116 6.56 1.28 5.19
C PHE A 116 6.24 0.55 6.50
N GLU A 117 6.34 -0.78 6.49
CA GLU A 117 6.02 -1.59 7.66
C GLU A 117 7.03 -1.41 8.80
N ALA A 118 8.30 -1.20 8.48
CA ALA A 118 9.36 -1.07 9.49
C ALA A 118 9.29 0.24 10.27
N LYS A 119 8.78 1.31 9.66
CA LYS A 119 8.60 2.63 10.30
C LYS A 119 9.91 3.22 10.86
N GLU A 120 11.03 2.93 10.23
CA GLU A 120 12.34 3.36 10.71
C GLU A 120 12.87 4.60 10.01
N THR A 121 12.51 4.82 8.74
CA THR A 121 12.95 6.00 7.99
C THR A 121 12.00 7.17 8.22
N ALA A 122 12.50 8.40 8.01
CA ALA A 122 11.66 9.59 8.10
C ALA A 122 10.50 9.52 7.11
N GLU A 123 10.76 9.03 5.89
CA GLU A 123 9.74 8.86 4.87
C GLU A 123 8.64 7.89 5.32
N SER A 124 9.03 6.75 5.90
CA SER A 124 8.04 5.76 6.35
C SER A 124 7.26 6.25 7.57
N GLN A 125 7.89 7.03 8.43
CA GLN A 125 7.22 7.59 9.61
C GLN A 125 6.15 8.59 9.22
N ILE A 126 6.41 9.45 8.25
CA ILE A 126 5.41 10.41 7.79
C ILE A 126 4.33 9.71 6.94
N ALA A 127 4.67 8.65 6.23
CA ALA A 127 3.71 7.88 5.43
C ALA A 127 2.71 7.12 6.32
N ASN A 128 3.13 6.72 7.49
CA ASN A 128 2.26 6.05 8.46
C ASN A 128 1.50 7.11 9.30
#